data_a584f33625747077a6646734bea5ddf0
#
_entry.id   a584f33625747077a6646734bea5ddf0
#
_cell.length_a   1.000
_cell.length_b   1.000
_cell.length_c   1.000
_cell.angle_alpha   90.00
_cell.angle_beta   90.00
_cell.angle_gamma   90.00
#
_symmetry.space_group_name_H-M   'P 1'
#
loop_
_entity.id
_entity.type
_entity.pdbx_description
1 polymer ?
#
loop_
_entity_poly.entity_id
_entity_poly.type
_entity_poly.pdbx_seq_one_letter_code
_entity_poly.pdbx_strand_id
1 'polypeptide(L)'
;MLPFEMHKFRTMKENAQDIRNADGSTFNSDQDPRVTNIGRVLRQTSIDELPQLLNVLKGDMSFVGPRPSPLGNTHRYPDYYKTKFHVKPGITGLTQALLRNSASMEERMRLDAFYAANVSFKMDAFVIYKTISTVLLRKNINQK
;
A
#
# COMPACT_ATOMS: atom_id res chain seq x y z
N MET A 1 -5.78 16.63 -0.81
CA MET A 1 -4.70 16.15 0.08
C MET A 1 -3.38 16.74 -0.39
N LEU A 2 -2.51 17.19 0.53
CA LEU A 2 -1.18 17.70 0.19
C LEU A 2 -0.19 16.54 0.03
N PRO A 3 0.82 16.67 -0.84
CA PRO A 3 1.93 15.73 -0.93
C PRO A 3 2.69 15.66 0.41
N PHE A 4 3.18 14.48 0.75
CA PHE A 4 4.00 14.25 1.94
C PHE A 4 5.08 13.21 1.66
N GLU A 5 6.12 13.17 2.47
CA GLU A 5 7.19 12.17 2.41
C GLU A 5 6.82 10.94 3.22
N MET A 6 6.74 9.80 2.54
CA MET A 6 6.42 8.53 3.18
C MET A 6 7.68 7.85 3.71
N HIS A 7 7.75 7.63 5.02
CA HIS A 7 8.88 6.95 5.65
C HIS A 7 8.81 5.44 5.47
N LYS A 8 9.95 4.85 5.07
CA LYS A 8 10.10 3.40 4.88
C LYS A 8 11.53 2.95 5.15
N PHE A 9 11.73 1.74 5.66
CA PHE A 9 13.07 1.14 5.62
C PHE A 9 13.48 0.83 4.19
N ARG A 10 14.77 1.06 3.89
CA ARG A 10 15.33 0.71 2.58
C ARG A 10 15.42 -0.80 2.44
N THR A 11 14.75 -1.35 1.44
CA THR A 11 14.75 -2.77 1.13
C THR A 11 15.46 -3.10 -0.16
N MET A 12 15.78 -2.09 -0.96
CA MET A 12 16.49 -2.23 -2.24
C MET A 12 17.95 -1.81 -2.12
N LYS A 13 18.78 -2.32 -3.03
CA LYS A 13 20.16 -1.91 -3.22
C LYS A 13 20.21 -0.39 -3.45
N GLU A 14 21.35 0.19 -3.10
CA GLU A 14 21.61 1.60 -3.38
C GLU A 14 21.61 1.85 -4.90
N ASN A 15 21.06 3.00 -5.32
CA ASN A 15 20.93 3.39 -6.73
C ASN A 15 20.16 2.38 -7.61
N ALA A 16 19.24 1.59 -7.03
CA ALA A 16 18.38 0.68 -7.78
C ALA A 16 17.53 1.46 -8.79
N GLN A 17 17.55 1.02 -10.06
CA GLN A 17 16.78 1.66 -11.12
C GLN A 17 15.27 1.59 -10.85
N ASP A 18 14.53 2.65 -11.22
CA ASP A 18 13.07 2.65 -11.15
C ASP A 18 12.51 1.85 -12.34
N ILE A 19 12.08 0.63 -12.05
CA ILE A 19 11.45 -0.27 -13.02
C ILE A 19 9.95 -0.17 -12.85
N ARG A 20 9.23 0.04 -13.95
CA ARG A 20 7.77 0.13 -14.02
C ARG A 20 7.19 -0.97 -14.88
N ASN A 21 5.98 -1.42 -14.53
CA ASN A 21 5.19 -2.28 -15.39
C ASN A 21 4.66 -1.50 -16.61
N ALA A 22 4.13 -2.20 -17.61
CA ALA A 22 3.56 -1.57 -18.81
C ALA A 22 2.39 -0.61 -18.52
N ASP A 23 1.67 -0.83 -17.42
CA ASP A 23 0.58 0.04 -16.93
C ASP A 23 1.06 1.24 -16.10
N GLY A 24 2.40 1.43 -15.97
CA GLY A 24 3.02 2.50 -15.19
C GLY A 24 3.04 2.24 -13.67
N SER A 25 2.53 1.11 -13.20
CA SER A 25 2.64 0.71 -11.79
C SER A 25 4.07 0.34 -11.42
N THR A 26 4.41 0.42 -10.15
CA THR A 26 5.73 0.01 -9.65
C THR A 26 5.91 -1.49 -9.85
N PHE A 27 7.01 -1.90 -10.49
CA PHE A 27 7.39 -3.31 -10.58
C PHE A 27 7.63 -3.86 -9.17
N ASN A 28 6.96 -4.95 -8.85
CA ASN A 28 7.06 -5.63 -7.55
C ASN A 28 6.96 -7.13 -7.77
N SER A 29 8.08 -7.83 -7.61
CA SER A 29 8.19 -9.29 -7.74
C SER A 29 8.97 -9.84 -6.57
N ASP A 30 8.65 -11.05 -6.14
CA ASP A 30 9.42 -11.76 -5.10
C ASP A 30 10.86 -12.04 -5.54
N GLN A 31 11.10 -12.09 -6.85
CA GLN A 31 12.43 -12.29 -7.46
C GLN A 31 13.05 -10.97 -7.96
N ASP A 32 12.56 -9.81 -7.50
CA ASP A 32 13.14 -8.53 -7.90
C ASP A 32 14.63 -8.45 -7.53
N PRO A 33 15.55 -8.38 -8.51
CA PRO A 33 17.00 -8.40 -8.27
C PRO A 33 17.51 -7.17 -7.53
N ARG A 34 16.71 -6.13 -7.45
CA ARG A 34 17.00 -4.89 -6.73
C ARG A 34 16.85 -5.07 -5.22
N VAL A 35 16.04 -6.04 -4.78
CA VAL A 35 15.74 -6.27 -3.37
C VAL A 35 16.89 -7.04 -2.70
N THR A 36 17.37 -6.52 -1.57
CA THR A 36 18.38 -7.21 -0.75
C THR A 36 17.76 -8.41 -0.03
N ASN A 37 18.59 -9.35 0.45
CA ASN A 37 18.11 -10.51 1.21
C ASN A 37 17.37 -10.07 2.49
N ILE A 38 17.94 -9.11 3.22
CA ILE A 38 17.29 -8.50 4.40
C ILE A 38 16.02 -7.77 3.98
N GLY A 39 16.07 -7.02 2.88
CA GLY A 39 14.91 -6.30 2.34
C GLY A 39 13.75 -7.24 1.99
N ARG A 40 14.04 -8.46 1.53
CA ARG A 40 13.02 -9.47 1.25
C ARG A 40 12.29 -9.89 2.54
N VAL A 41 13.04 -10.17 3.61
CA VAL A 41 12.46 -10.50 4.92
C VAL A 41 11.60 -9.33 5.44
N LEU A 42 12.11 -8.10 5.37
CA LEU A 42 11.38 -6.91 5.81
C LEU A 42 10.04 -6.75 5.05
N ARG A 43 10.04 -6.94 3.73
CA ARG A 43 8.82 -6.88 2.90
C ARG A 43 7.83 -8.01 3.21
N GLN A 44 8.34 -9.24 3.39
CA GLN A 44 7.48 -10.38 3.74
C GLN A 44 6.79 -10.21 5.09
N THR A 45 7.47 -9.59 6.04
CA THR A 45 6.94 -9.31 7.39
C THR A 45 6.23 -7.96 7.50
N SER A 46 6.28 -7.12 6.44
CA SER A 46 5.79 -5.74 6.43
C SER A 46 6.47 -4.82 7.46
N ILE A 47 7.62 -5.22 8.01
CA ILE A 47 8.41 -4.42 8.95
C ILE A 47 8.98 -3.17 8.25
N ASP A 48 9.21 -3.23 6.93
CA ASP A 48 9.66 -2.09 6.14
C ASP A 48 8.69 -0.90 6.19
N GLU A 49 7.44 -1.12 6.52
CA GLU A 49 6.41 -0.10 6.61
C GLU A 49 6.25 0.50 8.03
N LEU A 50 6.90 -0.05 9.07
CA LEU A 50 6.81 0.48 10.44
C LEU A 50 7.18 1.97 10.58
N PRO A 51 8.17 2.54 9.84
CA PRO A 51 8.45 3.96 9.93
C PRO A 51 7.29 4.87 9.50
N GLN A 52 6.28 4.35 8.79
CA GLN A 52 5.06 5.10 8.46
C GLN A 52 4.24 5.47 9.72
N LEU A 53 4.50 4.84 10.87
CA LEU A 53 3.93 5.28 12.15
C LEU A 53 4.30 6.74 12.46
N LEU A 54 5.47 7.21 12.02
CA LEU A 54 5.85 8.63 12.13
C LEU A 54 4.95 9.52 11.27
N ASN A 55 4.54 9.04 10.08
CA ASN A 55 3.58 9.77 9.24
C ASN A 55 2.18 9.82 9.89
N VAL A 56 1.79 8.76 10.61
CA VAL A 56 0.52 8.78 11.37
C VAL A 56 0.60 9.80 12.51
N LEU A 57 1.68 9.81 13.27
CA LEU A 57 1.89 10.76 14.37
C LEU A 57 1.94 12.22 13.88
N LYS A 58 2.53 12.47 12.70
CA LYS A 58 2.54 13.79 12.05
C LYS A 58 1.17 14.17 11.47
N GLY A 59 0.24 13.23 11.35
CA GLY A 59 -1.07 13.47 10.76
C GLY A 59 -1.14 13.40 9.24
N ASP A 60 -0.06 12.98 8.56
CA ASP A 60 -0.01 12.77 7.10
C ASP A 60 -0.80 11.52 6.68
N MET A 61 -0.79 10.49 7.54
CA MET A 61 -1.42 9.19 7.32
C MET A 61 -2.38 8.80 8.45
N SER A 62 -3.17 7.77 8.20
CA SER A 62 -3.97 7.04 9.18
C SER A 62 -3.46 5.61 9.31
N PHE A 63 -3.89 4.88 10.34
CA PHE A 63 -3.65 3.42 10.40
C PHE A 63 -4.35 2.71 9.25
N VAL A 64 -5.60 3.06 8.97
CA VAL A 64 -6.43 2.46 7.92
C VAL A 64 -6.77 3.51 6.88
N GLY A 65 -6.62 3.16 5.61
CA GLY A 65 -6.93 4.03 4.48
C GLY A 65 -6.42 3.48 3.15
N PRO A 66 -6.77 4.10 2.04
CA PRO A 66 -6.23 3.74 0.73
C PRO A 66 -4.71 3.90 0.70
N ARG A 67 -4.01 3.02 -0.04
CA ARG A 67 -2.55 3.13 -0.16
C ARG A 67 -2.15 4.47 -0.80
N PRO A 68 -1.11 5.16 -0.30
CA PRO A 68 -0.59 6.37 -0.93
C PRO A 68 -0.22 6.13 -2.40
N SER A 69 -0.50 7.09 -3.25
CA SER A 69 -0.14 7.06 -4.68
C SER A 69 1.11 7.91 -4.93
N PRO A 70 2.02 7.47 -5.82
CA PRO A 70 3.13 8.30 -6.27
C PRO A 70 2.63 9.60 -6.91
N LEU A 71 3.40 10.67 -6.72
CA LEU A 71 3.14 11.96 -7.39
C LEU A 71 3.20 11.79 -8.91
N GLY A 72 2.41 12.61 -9.61
CA GLY A 72 2.42 12.65 -11.08
C GLY A 72 1.44 11.70 -11.76
N ASN A 73 0.83 10.74 -11.07
CA ASN A 73 -0.12 9.79 -11.69
C ASN A 73 -1.59 10.18 -11.58
N THR A 74 -1.92 11.24 -10.84
CA THR A 74 -3.32 11.62 -10.54
C THR A 74 -4.14 11.96 -11.78
N HIS A 75 -3.51 12.47 -12.83
CA HIS A 75 -4.18 12.79 -14.10
C HIS A 75 -4.64 11.55 -14.88
N ARG A 76 -4.06 10.38 -14.58
CA ARG A 76 -4.40 9.09 -15.23
C ARG A 76 -5.54 8.36 -14.52
N TYR A 77 -5.94 8.83 -13.33
CA TYR A 77 -6.95 8.14 -12.55
C TYR A 77 -8.36 8.55 -12.99
N PRO A 78 -9.28 7.59 -13.15
CA PRO A 78 -10.68 7.89 -13.38
C PRO A 78 -11.28 8.65 -12.19
N ASP A 79 -12.33 9.45 -12.44
CA ASP A 79 -12.88 10.34 -11.43
C ASP A 79 -13.37 9.62 -10.19
N TYR A 80 -13.99 8.44 -10.34
CA TYR A 80 -14.42 7.65 -9.20
C TYR A 80 -13.26 7.27 -8.26
N TYR A 81 -12.04 7.06 -8.80
CA TYR A 81 -10.88 6.71 -7.99
C TYR A 81 -10.25 7.91 -7.29
N LYS A 82 -10.48 9.11 -7.78
CA LYS A 82 -9.99 10.34 -7.16
C LYS A 82 -10.65 10.58 -5.79
N THR A 83 -11.78 9.94 -5.49
CA THR A 83 -12.44 9.97 -4.18
C THR A 83 -11.53 9.50 -3.05
N LYS A 84 -10.57 8.62 -3.34
CA LYS A 84 -9.58 8.17 -2.35
C LYS A 84 -8.77 9.32 -1.73
N PHE A 85 -8.63 10.45 -2.43
CA PHE A 85 -7.89 11.61 -1.94
C PHE A 85 -8.68 12.48 -0.95
N HIS A 86 -9.94 12.17 -0.71
CA HIS A 86 -10.77 12.83 0.31
C HIS A 86 -10.53 12.26 1.72
N VAL A 87 -9.86 11.12 1.82
CA VAL A 87 -9.49 10.49 3.09
C VAL A 87 -7.97 10.40 3.24
N LYS A 88 -7.47 10.28 4.47
CA LYS A 88 -6.03 10.07 4.69
C LYS A 88 -5.62 8.69 4.18
N PRO A 89 -4.43 8.57 3.56
CA PRO A 89 -3.88 7.26 3.20
C PRO A 89 -3.56 6.46 4.46
N GLY A 90 -3.67 5.13 4.36
CA GLY A 90 -3.41 4.22 5.46
C GLY A 90 -2.08 3.49 5.35
N ILE A 91 -1.56 3.05 6.50
CA ILE A 91 -0.50 2.03 6.57
C ILE A 91 -1.06 0.72 6.00
N THR A 92 -2.28 0.35 6.40
CA THR A 92 -3.05 -0.72 5.78
C THR A 92 -4.35 -0.19 5.19
N GLY A 93 -4.98 -0.97 4.34
CA GLY A 93 -6.24 -0.59 3.71
C GLY A 93 -7.00 -1.81 3.20
N LEU A 94 -8.22 -1.58 2.71
CA LEU A 94 -9.11 -2.65 2.28
C LEU A 94 -8.46 -3.54 1.20
N THR A 95 -7.80 -2.94 0.22
CA THR A 95 -7.08 -3.66 -0.84
C THR A 95 -5.96 -4.53 -0.28
N GLN A 96 -5.11 -3.98 0.60
CA GLN A 96 -4.00 -4.72 1.21
C GLN A 96 -4.51 -5.87 2.09
N ALA A 97 -5.57 -5.63 2.86
CA ALA A 97 -6.15 -6.61 3.77
C ALA A 97 -6.79 -7.80 3.05
N LEU A 98 -7.40 -7.58 1.88
CA LEU A 98 -8.10 -8.61 1.12
C LEU A 98 -7.23 -9.30 0.06
N LEU A 99 -6.45 -8.54 -0.71
CA LEU A 99 -5.79 -9.01 -1.92
C LEU A 99 -4.26 -8.91 -1.88
N ARG A 100 -3.68 -8.14 -0.93
CA ARG A 100 -2.22 -7.89 -0.86
C ARG A 100 -1.63 -7.53 -2.23
N ASN A 101 -0.69 -8.38 -2.71
CA ASN A 101 0.04 -8.17 -3.96
C ASN A 101 -0.71 -8.72 -5.19
N SER A 102 -1.76 -9.52 -5.01
CA SER A 102 -2.50 -10.13 -6.12
C SER A 102 -3.53 -9.19 -6.77
N ALA A 103 -3.79 -8.03 -6.17
CA ALA A 103 -4.76 -7.07 -6.70
C ALA A 103 -4.32 -6.51 -8.05
N SER A 104 -5.18 -6.65 -9.07
CA SER A 104 -5.08 -5.88 -10.30
C SER A 104 -5.22 -4.37 -10.02
N MET A 105 -4.79 -3.53 -10.95
CA MET A 105 -4.95 -2.09 -10.80
C MET A 105 -6.44 -1.70 -10.68
N GLU A 106 -7.32 -2.35 -11.44
CA GLU A 106 -8.75 -2.07 -11.41
C GLU A 106 -9.38 -2.45 -10.06
N GLU A 107 -9.09 -3.66 -9.55
CA GLU A 107 -9.56 -4.09 -8.22
C GLU A 107 -9.09 -3.14 -7.12
N ARG A 108 -7.83 -2.72 -7.19
CA ARG A 108 -7.27 -1.73 -6.26
C ARG A 108 -8.05 -0.43 -6.31
N MET A 109 -8.30 0.10 -7.51
CA MET A 109 -9.04 1.35 -7.68
C MET A 109 -10.46 1.24 -7.12
N ARG A 110 -11.16 0.13 -7.39
CA ARG A 110 -12.52 -0.10 -6.89
C ARG A 110 -12.57 -0.21 -5.36
N LEU A 111 -11.69 -1.00 -4.76
CA LEU A 111 -11.66 -1.21 -3.31
C LEU A 111 -11.23 0.05 -2.55
N ASP A 112 -10.25 0.79 -3.05
CA ASP A 112 -9.81 2.05 -2.46
C ASP A 112 -10.91 3.11 -2.51
N ALA A 113 -11.63 3.24 -3.66
CA ALA A 113 -12.76 4.15 -3.81
C ALA A 113 -13.94 3.73 -2.92
N PHE A 114 -14.24 2.43 -2.86
CA PHE A 114 -15.28 1.90 -1.97
C PHE A 114 -15.00 2.22 -0.51
N TYR A 115 -13.75 1.99 -0.05
CA TYR A 115 -13.37 2.34 1.30
C TYR A 115 -13.56 3.85 1.56
N ALA A 116 -13.07 4.70 0.66
CA ALA A 116 -13.17 6.15 0.80
C ALA A 116 -14.63 6.67 0.91
N ALA A 117 -15.56 5.99 0.24
CA ALA A 117 -16.99 6.29 0.31
C ALA A 117 -17.70 5.74 1.56
N ASN A 118 -17.12 4.74 2.25
CA ASN A 118 -17.75 3.99 3.34
C ASN A 118 -16.91 3.97 4.63
N VAL A 119 -16.13 5.00 4.89
CA VAL A 119 -15.29 5.08 6.10
C VAL A 119 -16.16 4.96 7.35
N SER A 120 -15.83 4.00 8.19
CA SER A 120 -16.51 3.80 9.47
C SER A 120 -15.62 3.00 10.41
N PHE A 121 -15.84 3.14 11.71
CA PHE A 121 -15.13 2.36 12.73
C PHE A 121 -15.23 0.84 12.48
N LYS A 122 -16.40 0.36 12.04
CA LYS A 122 -16.60 -1.06 11.70
C LYS A 122 -15.73 -1.50 10.52
N MET A 123 -15.63 -0.66 9.49
CA MET A 123 -14.78 -0.92 8.33
C MET A 123 -13.31 -0.94 8.74
N ASP A 124 -12.86 0.01 9.54
CA ASP A 124 -11.48 0.08 10.03
C ASP A 124 -11.13 -1.14 10.90
N ALA A 125 -12.01 -1.52 11.84
CA ALA A 125 -11.83 -2.71 12.66
C ALA A 125 -11.75 -3.99 11.80
N PHE A 126 -12.59 -4.11 10.78
CA PHE A 126 -12.55 -5.22 9.82
C PHE A 126 -11.21 -5.25 9.07
N VAL A 127 -10.75 -4.12 8.55
CA VAL A 127 -9.47 -4.02 7.81
C VAL A 127 -8.29 -4.40 8.72
N ILE A 128 -8.25 -3.89 9.95
CA ILE A 128 -7.21 -4.22 10.93
C ILE A 128 -7.21 -5.73 11.24
N TYR A 129 -8.39 -6.29 11.54
CA TYR A 129 -8.53 -7.73 11.80
C TYR A 129 -8.02 -8.58 10.63
N LYS A 130 -8.43 -8.24 9.41
CA LYS A 130 -8.00 -8.94 8.19
C LYS A 130 -6.49 -8.80 7.95
N THR A 131 -5.93 -7.61 8.17
CA THR A 131 -4.48 -7.37 8.05
C THR A 131 -3.69 -8.25 9.00
N ILE A 132 -4.05 -8.24 10.30
CA ILE A 132 -3.40 -9.08 11.32
C ILE A 132 -3.51 -10.56 10.95
N SER A 133 -4.72 -11.02 10.62
CA SER A 133 -4.96 -12.40 10.22
C SER A 133 -4.11 -12.80 9.01
N THR A 134 -4.01 -11.93 8.01
CA THR A 134 -3.26 -12.21 6.77
C THR A 134 -1.76 -12.23 7.01
N VAL A 135 -1.24 -11.33 7.84
CA VAL A 135 0.18 -11.26 8.22
C VAL A 135 0.57 -12.49 9.07
N LEU A 136 -0.20 -12.79 10.12
CA LEU A 136 0.07 -13.91 11.02
C LEU A 136 -0.04 -15.27 10.33
N LEU A 137 -1.06 -15.46 9.49
CA LEU A 137 -1.27 -16.71 8.77
C LEU A 137 -0.40 -16.85 7.52
N ARG A 138 0.44 -15.84 7.20
CA ARG A 138 1.26 -15.78 5.98
C ARG A 138 0.47 -16.12 4.70
N LYS A 139 -0.85 -15.87 4.71
CA LYS A 139 -1.70 -16.14 3.55
C LYS A 139 -1.37 -15.14 2.43
N ASN A 140 -1.23 -15.65 1.21
CA ASN A 140 -1.00 -14.87 -0.02
C ASN A 140 0.34 -14.08 -0.08
N ILE A 141 1.39 -14.55 0.62
CA ILE A 141 2.72 -13.96 0.50
C ILE A 141 3.40 -14.43 -0.79
N ASN A 142 3.04 -15.63 -1.28
CA ASN A 142 3.70 -16.30 -2.40
C ASN A 142 2.67 -16.68 -3.50
N GLN A 143 1.91 -15.73 -4.03
CA GLN A 143 1.16 -15.97 -5.27
C GLN A 143 1.69 -15.05 -6.37
N LYS A 144 2.58 -15.67 -7.19
CA LYS A 144 3.20 -15.29 -8.47
C LYS A 144 4.39 -14.36 -8.40
#